data_27c08f0fa410a19c32ea57d76def2bc3
#
_entry.id   27c08f0fa410a19c32ea57d76def2bc3
#
_cell.length_a   1.000
_cell.length_b   1.000
_cell.length_c   1.000
_cell.angle_alpha   90.00
_cell.angle_beta   90.00
_cell.angle_gamma   90.00
#
_symmetry.space_group_name_H-M   'P 1'
#
loop_
_entity.id
_entity.type
_entity.pdbx_description
1 polymer ?
#
loop_
_entity_poly.entity_id
_entity_poly.type
_entity_poly.pdbx_seq_one_letter_code
_entity_poly.pdbx_strand_id
1 'polypeptide(L)'
;VSLGIRNKGYVTLNSSTITAYTAVDGDQIFANTTANPITVTLPASPAVGSEVTFIDARGTFNSNNLIVNRNSQPINTGTSNLTLTTNGQAFTLVYVDATRGWAFKTNTA
;
A
#
# COMPACT_ATOMS: atom_id res chain seq x y z
N VAL A 1 19.78 -2.33 2.79
CA VAL A 1 19.68 -1.07 2.08
C VAL A 1 18.23 -0.63 2.02
N SER A 2 18.02 0.62 2.30
CA SER A 2 16.69 1.20 2.23
C SER A 2 16.26 1.39 0.77
N LEU A 3 15.05 0.94 0.42
CA LEU A 3 14.46 1.18 -0.88
C LEU A 3 13.73 2.52 -0.95
N GLY A 4 13.73 3.27 0.12
CA GLY A 4 13.15 4.59 0.23
C GLY A 4 13.67 5.25 1.47
N ILE A 5 13.19 6.44 1.76
CA ILE A 5 13.55 7.17 2.97
C ILE A 5 12.50 6.84 4.03
N ARG A 6 12.96 6.21 5.13
CA ARG A 6 12.09 5.86 6.24
C ARG A 6 12.30 6.82 7.38
N ASN A 7 11.24 7.52 7.79
CA ASN A 7 11.25 8.46 8.90
C ASN A 7 9.95 8.28 9.68
N LYS A 8 10.03 7.84 10.96
CA LYS A 8 8.86 7.61 11.81
C LYS A 8 7.86 6.64 11.17
N GLY A 9 8.34 5.60 10.49
CA GLY A 9 7.48 4.66 9.79
C GLY A 9 7.09 5.11 8.39
N TYR A 10 7.45 6.32 7.97
CA TYR A 10 7.17 6.79 6.61
C TYR A 10 8.21 6.26 5.63
N VAL A 11 7.74 5.86 4.47
CA VAL A 11 8.56 5.38 3.36
C VAL A 11 8.16 6.17 2.12
N THR A 12 9.13 6.79 1.47
CA THR A 12 8.87 7.52 0.23
C THR A 12 9.27 6.66 -0.96
N LEU A 13 8.32 6.39 -1.86
CA LEU A 13 8.55 5.65 -3.09
C LEU A 13 8.38 6.59 -4.27
N ASN A 14 9.45 6.82 -5.01
CA ASN A 14 9.43 7.65 -6.21
C ASN A 14 9.51 6.73 -7.44
N SER A 15 8.47 6.74 -8.26
CA SER A 15 8.35 5.83 -9.40
C SER A 15 9.40 6.05 -10.49
N SER A 16 10.15 7.13 -10.42
CA SER A 16 11.31 7.32 -11.31
C SER A 16 12.42 6.32 -11.01
N THR A 17 12.47 5.78 -9.78
CA THR A 17 13.53 4.87 -9.34
C THR A 17 13.03 3.58 -8.77
N ILE A 18 11.82 3.54 -8.22
CA ILE A 18 11.25 2.36 -7.56
C ILE A 18 9.82 2.17 -8.04
N THR A 19 9.55 1.03 -8.66
CA THR A 19 8.19 0.69 -9.10
C THR A 19 7.62 -0.53 -8.40
N ALA A 20 8.39 -1.14 -7.49
CA ALA A 20 7.96 -2.30 -6.71
C ALA A 20 8.57 -2.23 -5.32
N TYR A 21 7.77 -2.51 -4.30
CA TYR A 21 8.23 -2.45 -2.92
C TYR A 21 7.42 -3.44 -2.08
N THR A 22 8.09 -4.15 -1.18
CA THR A 22 7.42 -5.06 -0.24
C THR A 22 7.30 -4.35 1.11
N ALA A 23 6.07 -4.08 1.52
CA ALA A 23 5.80 -3.38 2.77
C ALA A 23 6.05 -4.25 3.99
N VAL A 24 6.36 -3.61 5.09
CA VAL A 24 6.43 -4.24 6.42
C VAL A 24 5.39 -3.57 7.32
N ASP A 25 5.05 -4.26 8.41
CA ASP A 25 4.11 -3.72 9.40
C ASP A 25 4.55 -2.34 9.87
N GLY A 26 3.61 -1.41 9.89
CA GLY A 26 3.84 -0.05 10.33
C GLY A 26 4.25 0.92 9.23
N ASP A 27 4.48 0.44 8.01
CA ASP A 27 4.86 1.33 6.91
C ASP A 27 3.73 2.30 6.60
N GLN A 28 4.11 3.57 6.44
CA GLN A 28 3.25 4.63 5.94
C GLN A 28 3.88 5.14 4.65
N ILE A 29 3.25 4.83 3.52
CA ILE A 29 3.88 4.94 2.21
C ILE A 29 3.40 6.20 1.51
N PHE A 30 4.34 7.12 1.24
CA PHE A 30 4.13 8.21 0.30
C PHE A 30 4.47 7.68 -1.09
N ALA A 31 3.46 7.44 -1.90
CA ALA A 31 3.67 6.90 -3.24
C ALA A 31 3.62 8.03 -4.26
N ASN A 32 4.76 8.32 -4.88
CA ASN A 32 4.87 9.27 -5.96
C ASN A 32 4.83 8.51 -7.28
N THR A 33 3.66 8.45 -7.91
CA THR A 33 3.44 7.71 -9.15
C THR A 33 3.52 8.62 -10.38
N THR A 34 4.20 9.76 -10.28
CA THR A 34 4.28 10.72 -11.39
C THR A 34 4.84 10.08 -12.66
N ALA A 35 5.90 9.29 -12.55
CA ALA A 35 6.57 8.70 -13.71
C ALA A 35 5.98 7.35 -14.12
N ASN A 36 5.57 6.52 -13.18
CA ASN A 36 5.10 5.14 -13.44
C ASN A 36 4.14 4.68 -12.35
N PRO A 37 3.30 3.67 -12.64
CA PRO A 37 2.59 2.98 -11.57
C PRO A 37 3.56 2.31 -10.62
N ILE A 38 3.14 2.13 -9.36
CA ILE A 38 3.90 1.45 -8.33
C ILE A 38 3.10 0.27 -7.83
N THR A 39 3.76 -0.87 -7.63
CA THR A 39 3.17 -2.04 -6.99
C THR A 39 3.77 -2.21 -5.60
N VAL A 40 2.92 -2.20 -4.57
CA VAL A 40 3.33 -2.49 -3.20
C VAL A 40 2.78 -3.85 -2.82
N THR A 41 3.67 -4.75 -2.40
CA THR A 41 3.30 -6.08 -1.95
C THR A 41 3.16 -6.05 -0.43
N LEU A 42 2.01 -6.51 0.06
CA LEU A 42 1.74 -6.57 1.50
C LEU A 42 2.60 -7.64 2.17
N PRO A 43 2.83 -7.56 3.50
CA PRO A 43 3.59 -8.57 4.22
C PRO A 43 3.04 -9.98 3.99
N ALA A 44 3.94 -10.96 3.85
CA ALA A 44 3.56 -12.35 3.53
C ALA A 44 2.89 -13.07 4.69
N SER A 45 3.32 -12.78 5.91
CA SER A 45 2.81 -13.46 7.12
C SER A 45 2.45 -12.40 8.15
N PRO A 46 1.39 -11.61 7.88
CA PRO A 46 1.05 -10.53 8.79
C PRO A 46 0.51 -11.07 10.11
N ALA A 47 0.82 -10.37 11.20
CA ALA A 47 0.21 -10.62 12.50
C ALA A 47 -1.10 -9.86 12.59
N VAL A 48 -2.01 -10.31 13.44
CA VAL A 48 -3.23 -9.57 13.75
C VAL A 48 -2.85 -8.16 14.22
N GLY A 49 -3.44 -7.15 13.60
CA GLY A 49 -3.15 -5.76 13.91
C GLY A 49 -2.04 -5.14 13.08
N SER A 50 -1.38 -5.90 12.19
CA SER A 50 -0.42 -5.31 11.26
C SER A 50 -1.11 -4.25 10.41
N GLU A 51 -0.42 -3.14 10.15
CA GLU A 51 -0.99 -2.01 9.39
C GLU A 51 -0.04 -1.55 8.31
N VAL A 52 -0.61 -1.16 7.16
CA VAL A 52 0.12 -0.49 6.09
C VAL A 52 -0.76 0.65 5.58
N THR A 53 -0.19 1.84 5.50
CA THR A 53 -0.89 3.06 5.06
C THR A 53 -0.36 3.49 3.70
N PHE A 54 -1.26 3.92 2.83
CA PHE A 54 -0.93 4.37 1.47
C PHE A 54 -1.41 5.80 1.31
N ILE A 55 -0.55 6.65 0.75
CA ILE A 55 -0.85 8.07 0.54
C ILE A 55 -0.40 8.44 -0.87
N ASP A 56 -1.29 9.05 -1.65
CA ASP A 56 -0.95 9.58 -2.97
C ASP A 56 -0.17 10.88 -2.80
N ALA A 57 1.15 10.79 -2.89
CA ALA A 57 2.03 11.92 -2.58
C ALA A 57 1.95 13.06 -3.60
N ARG A 58 1.49 12.79 -4.83
CA ARG A 58 1.50 13.79 -5.90
C ARG A 58 0.16 14.00 -6.59
N GLY A 59 -0.88 13.31 -6.12
CA GLY A 59 -2.19 13.41 -6.77
C GLY A 59 -2.21 12.79 -8.16
N THR A 60 -1.51 11.67 -8.35
CA THR A 60 -1.32 11.06 -9.68
C THR A 60 -1.89 9.66 -9.82
N PHE A 61 -2.61 9.14 -8.85
CA PHE A 61 -3.11 7.76 -8.91
C PHE A 61 -4.07 7.53 -10.09
N ASN A 62 -4.77 8.55 -10.55
CA ASN A 62 -5.66 8.39 -11.70
C ASN A 62 -4.87 8.14 -12.99
N SER A 63 -3.72 8.78 -13.15
CA SER A 63 -2.88 8.61 -14.34
C SER A 63 -1.99 7.38 -14.25
N ASN A 64 -1.38 7.16 -13.09
CA ASN A 64 -0.51 6.01 -12.83
C ASN A 64 -0.93 5.42 -11.48
N ASN A 65 -1.57 4.27 -11.53
CA ASN A 65 -2.22 3.69 -10.37
C ASN A 65 -1.23 3.13 -9.36
N LEU A 66 -1.65 3.09 -8.11
CA LEU A 66 -0.96 2.29 -7.08
C LEU A 66 -1.66 0.93 -7.02
N ILE A 67 -0.90 -0.12 -7.21
CA ILE A 67 -1.39 -1.49 -7.12
C ILE A 67 -0.94 -2.07 -5.78
N VAL A 68 -1.88 -2.59 -5.01
CA VAL A 68 -1.58 -3.27 -3.75
C VAL A 68 -1.71 -4.76 -3.99
N ASN A 69 -0.57 -5.46 -3.99
CA ASN A 69 -0.53 -6.90 -4.14
C ASN A 69 -0.79 -7.53 -2.77
N ARG A 70 -1.85 -8.31 -2.67
CA ARG A 70 -2.32 -8.88 -1.40
C ARG A 70 -1.40 -9.97 -0.84
N ASN A 71 -0.49 -10.48 -1.62
CA ASN A 71 0.50 -11.49 -1.20
C ASN A 71 -0.16 -12.71 -0.53
N SER A 72 -1.15 -13.27 -1.20
CA SER A 72 -1.89 -14.50 -0.82
C SER A 72 -2.88 -14.35 0.34
N GLN A 73 -2.91 -13.22 1.03
CA GLN A 73 -3.93 -12.97 2.04
C GLN A 73 -5.14 -12.27 1.41
N PRO A 74 -6.36 -12.50 1.90
CA PRO A 74 -7.51 -11.76 1.37
C PRO A 74 -7.41 -10.26 1.66
N ILE A 75 -8.09 -9.46 0.85
CA ILE A 75 -8.37 -8.07 1.17
C ILE A 75 -9.88 -7.95 1.28
N ASN A 76 -10.36 -7.66 2.48
CA ASN A 76 -11.79 -7.52 2.79
C ASN A 76 -12.58 -8.75 2.30
N THR A 77 -12.08 -9.94 2.58
CA THR A 77 -12.55 -11.27 2.16
C THR A 77 -12.34 -11.60 0.68
N GLY A 78 -11.95 -10.63 -0.13
CA GLY A 78 -11.75 -10.83 -1.56
C GLY A 78 -10.37 -11.36 -1.90
N THR A 79 -10.26 -11.98 -3.06
CA THR A 79 -9.01 -12.59 -3.53
C THR A 79 -8.41 -11.85 -4.72
N SER A 80 -8.73 -10.58 -4.87
CA SER A 80 -8.14 -9.72 -5.90
C SER A 80 -7.21 -8.69 -5.28
N ASN A 81 -6.18 -8.31 -6.02
CA ASN A 81 -5.35 -7.18 -5.63
C ASN A 81 -6.17 -5.89 -5.68
N LEU A 82 -5.72 -4.91 -4.89
CA LEU A 82 -6.39 -3.62 -4.83
C LEU A 82 -5.68 -2.65 -5.77
N THR A 83 -6.44 -1.89 -6.55
CA THR A 83 -5.88 -0.85 -7.42
C THR A 83 -6.44 0.49 -7.00
N LEU A 84 -5.55 1.44 -6.70
CA LEU A 84 -5.93 2.78 -6.26
C LEU A 84 -5.84 3.72 -7.46
N THR A 85 -6.97 4.34 -7.80
CA THR A 85 -7.11 5.14 -9.02
C THR A 85 -7.59 6.56 -8.77
N THR A 86 -7.80 6.94 -7.52
CA THR A 86 -8.32 8.25 -7.16
C THR A 86 -7.19 9.17 -6.73
N ASN A 87 -7.06 10.31 -7.40
CA ASN A 87 -6.06 11.31 -7.05
C ASN A 87 -6.26 11.80 -5.60
N GLY A 88 -5.17 11.85 -4.87
CA GLY A 88 -5.18 12.29 -3.47
C GLY A 88 -5.67 11.25 -2.48
N GLN A 89 -5.90 10.02 -2.91
CA GLN A 89 -6.41 8.96 -2.05
C GLN A 89 -5.42 8.58 -0.95
N ALA A 90 -5.93 8.33 0.23
CA ALA A 90 -5.14 7.84 1.36
C ALA A 90 -6.01 6.94 2.23
N PHE A 91 -5.46 5.80 2.65
CA PHE A 91 -6.15 4.93 3.59
C PHE A 91 -5.18 3.92 4.21
N THR A 92 -5.64 3.24 5.26
CA THR A 92 -4.87 2.24 5.97
C THR A 92 -5.55 0.89 5.86
N LEU A 93 -4.75 -0.14 5.57
CA LEU A 93 -5.16 -1.54 5.69
C LEU A 93 -4.67 -2.09 7.01
N VAL A 94 -5.52 -2.84 7.71
CA VAL A 94 -5.18 -3.53 8.94
C VAL A 94 -5.50 -5.01 8.80
N TYR A 95 -4.59 -5.88 9.23
CA TYR A 95 -4.81 -7.31 9.14
C TYR A 95 -5.65 -7.80 10.30
N VAL A 96 -6.77 -8.45 10.00
CA VAL A 96 -7.73 -8.91 11.01
C VAL A 96 -7.49 -10.37 11.34
N ASP A 97 -7.55 -11.24 10.34
CA ASP A 97 -7.34 -12.68 10.47
C ASP A 97 -7.23 -13.30 9.07
N ALA A 98 -7.04 -14.63 9.02
CA ALA A 98 -6.85 -15.31 7.74
C ALA A 98 -8.12 -15.36 6.89
N THR A 99 -9.29 -15.19 7.49
CA THR A 99 -10.56 -15.25 6.77
C THR A 99 -10.91 -13.92 6.12
N ARG A 100 -10.85 -12.83 6.89
CA ARG A 100 -11.09 -11.50 6.34
C ARG A 100 -9.87 -10.97 5.60
N GLY A 101 -8.68 -11.29 6.08
CA GLY A 101 -7.43 -10.73 5.59
C GLY A 101 -7.25 -9.28 6.02
N TRP A 102 -6.91 -8.42 5.07
CA TRP A 102 -6.73 -6.99 5.31
C TRP A 102 -8.07 -6.27 5.20
N ALA A 103 -8.39 -5.46 6.18
CA ALA A 103 -9.60 -4.65 6.21
C ALA A 103 -9.24 -3.17 6.05
N PHE A 104 -10.18 -2.37 5.57
CA PHE A 104 -9.99 -0.93 5.52
C PHE A 104 -10.19 -0.36 6.93
N LYS A 105 -9.13 0.18 7.51
CA LYS A 105 -9.21 0.79 8.83
C LYS A 105 -9.98 2.10 8.79
N THR A 106 -9.78 2.87 7.70
CA THR A 106 -10.55 4.07 7.44
C THR A 106 -11.48 3.78 6.28
N ASN A 107 -12.73 4.09 6.41
CA ASN A 107 -13.73 3.71 5.41
C ASN A 107 -13.76 4.70 4.24
N THR A 108 -12.61 4.89 3.60
CA THR A 108 -12.47 5.88 2.53
C THR A 108 -12.01 5.29 1.21
N ALA A 109 -11.90 4.00 1.13
CA ALA A 109 -11.40 3.35 -0.08
C ALA A 109 -12.41 3.40 -1.22
#